data_74f3956f02fc96f9af50b9f8ddc197ac
#
_entry.id   74f3956f02fc96f9af50b9f8ddc197ac
#
_cell.length_a   1.000
_cell.length_b   1.000
_cell.length_c   1.000
_cell.angle_alpha   90.00
_cell.angle_beta   90.00
_cell.angle_gamma   90.00
#
_symmetry.space_group_name_H-M   'P 1'
#
loop_
_entity.id
_entity.type
_entity.pdbx_description
1 polymer ?
#
loop_
_entity_poly.entity_id
_entity_poly.type
_entity_poly.pdbx_seq_one_letter_code
_entity_poly.pdbx_strand_id
1 'polypeptide(L)'
;IFAYLLQKSNDSAVDQDALYKDQISLDKSYKKKIAVIPFENLNNDDDGAFLVDGIVEDLITEFSMIKEIEILSRQTCFDYRNKNYSLEEYKDKFDVDYIVSGSMRSLNERLRISVELSEMDEGNIIWGNKFELDKDDIFDVQDEIVRKTIISLLGNIELQSLERANRIPTDSMTSYECLLKGKDY
;
A
#
# COMPACT_ATOMS: atom_id res chain seq x y z
N ILE A 1 4.11 55.21 8.33
CA ILE A 1 2.84 54.47 8.20
C ILE A 1 2.93 53.50 7.00
N PHE A 2 3.41 53.94 5.81
CA PHE A 2 3.48 53.11 4.62
C PHE A 2 4.47 51.93 4.76
N ALA A 3 5.63 52.15 5.39
CA ALA A 3 6.63 51.08 5.65
C ALA A 3 6.13 50.05 6.67
N TYR A 4 5.31 50.43 7.64
CA TYR A 4 4.71 49.54 8.63
C TYR A 4 3.64 48.61 8.01
N LEU A 5 2.89 49.11 7.02
CA LEU A 5 1.89 48.30 6.31
C LEU A 5 2.54 47.29 5.35
N LEU A 6 3.67 47.65 4.72
CA LEU A 6 4.43 46.73 3.88
C LEU A 6 5.09 45.62 4.69
N GLN A 7 5.55 45.90 5.90
CA GLN A 7 6.15 44.91 6.80
C GLN A 7 5.11 43.91 7.30
N LYS A 8 3.90 44.37 7.61
CA LYS A 8 2.78 43.51 8.04
C LYS A 8 2.23 42.64 6.93
N SER A 9 2.29 43.07 5.67
CA SER A 9 1.90 42.24 4.51
C SER A 9 2.94 41.12 4.19
N ASN A 10 4.21 41.39 4.50
CA ASN A 10 5.29 40.40 4.29
C ASN A 10 5.28 39.32 5.37
N ASP A 11 4.98 39.66 6.62
CA ASP A 11 4.85 38.68 7.72
C ASP A 11 3.67 37.73 7.52
N SER A 12 2.56 38.20 6.91
CA SER A 12 1.41 37.34 6.62
C SER A 12 1.66 36.39 5.44
N ALA A 13 2.51 36.74 4.46
CA ALA A 13 2.86 35.88 3.35
C ALA A 13 3.83 34.74 3.76
N VAL A 14 4.76 35.04 4.68
CA VAL A 14 5.69 34.04 5.23
C VAL A 14 4.95 33.00 6.05
N ASP A 15 3.92 33.39 6.79
CA ASP A 15 3.12 32.48 7.63
C ASP A 15 2.23 31.52 6.77
N GLN A 16 1.72 31.99 5.63
CA GLN A 16 0.94 31.17 4.71
C GLN A 16 1.78 30.10 4.00
N ASP A 17 3.00 30.41 3.60
CA ASP A 17 3.92 29.46 2.97
C ASP A 17 4.43 28.40 3.98
N ALA A 18 4.61 28.76 5.24
CA ALA A 18 4.96 27.84 6.30
C ALA A 18 3.80 26.87 6.59
N LEU A 19 2.58 27.39 6.73
CA LEU A 19 1.37 26.60 6.93
C LEU A 19 1.09 25.65 5.75
N TYR A 20 1.31 26.09 4.51
CA TYR A 20 1.15 25.29 3.33
C TYR A 20 2.21 24.16 3.25
N LYS A 21 3.45 24.43 3.62
CA LYS A 21 4.52 23.40 3.71
C LYS A 21 4.24 22.39 4.82
N ASP A 22 3.75 22.84 5.97
CA ASP A 22 3.35 21.96 7.07
C ASP A 22 2.16 21.09 6.67
N GLN A 23 1.16 21.61 5.98
CA GLN A 23 0.04 20.84 5.47
C GLN A 23 0.48 19.77 4.44
N ILE A 24 1.41 20.10 3.54
CA ILE A 24 1.98 19.13 2.58
C ILE A 24 2.81 18.07 3.30
N SER A 25 3.56 18.44 4.33
CA SER A 25 4.36 17.48 5.11
C SER A 25 3.48 16.56 5.96
N LEU A 26 2.38 17.05 6.51
CA LEU A 26 1.37 16.30 7.24
C LEU A 26 0.63 15.32 6.31
N ASP A 27 0.26 15.74 5.10
CA ASP A 27 -0.39 14.89 4.10
C ASP A 27 0.53 13.76 3.61
N LYS A 28 1.83 14.03 3.50
CA LYS A 28 2.85 13.03 3.13
C LYS A 28 3.15 12.03 4.26
N SER A 29 3.10 12.45 5.50
CA SER A 29 3.30 11.61 6.70
C SER A 29 2.17 10.59 6.92
N TYR A 30 1.09 10.72 6.17
CA TYR A 30 -0.15 10.01 6.39
C TYR A 30 -0.34 8.80 5.46
N LYS A 31 0.23 8.83 4.25
CA LYS A 31 0.06 7.77 3.27
C LYS A 31 0.91 6.55 3.62
N LYS A 32 0.29 5.38 3.56
CA LYS A 32 1.00 4.11 3.68
C LYS A 32 1.60 3.71 2.34
N LYS A 33 2.88 3.40 2.35
CA LYS A 33 3.63 3.04 1.16
C LYS A 33 3.65 1.55 0.95
N ILE A 34 3.17 1.12 -0.21
CA ILE A 34 2.92 -0.29 -0.53
C ILE A 34 3.71 -0.69 -1.76
N ALA A 35 4.25 -1.90 -1.74
CA ALA A 35 4.76 -2.58 -2.92
C ALA A 35 3.93 -3.83 -3.21
N VAL A 36 3.63 -4.07 -4.48
CA VAL A 36 3.12 -5.36 -4.95
C VAL A 36 4.24 -6.05 -5.71
N ILE A 37 4.87 -7.03 -5.08
CA ILE A 37 5.96 -7.76 -5.75
C ILE A 37 5.39 -8.82 -6.70
N PRO A 38 6.09 -9.15 -7.78
CA PRO A 38 5.64 -10.15 -8.75
C PRO A 38 5.33 -11.48 -8.08
N PHE A 39 4.14 -12.02 -8.35
CA PHE A 39 3.74 -13.32 -7.82
C PHE A 39 4.58 -14.43 -8.44
N GLU A 40 4.81 -15.47 -7.68
CA GLU A 40 5.58 -16.63 -8.12
C GLU A 40 4.68 -17.62 -8.88
N ASN A 41 5.04 -17.94 -10.13
CA ASN A 41 4.42 -19.03 -10.88
C ASN A 41 5.14 -20.35 -10.57
N LEU A 42 4.55 -21.18 -9.73
CA LEU A 42 5.13 -22.46 -9.29
C LEU A 42 5.10 -23.55 -10.36
N ASN A 43 4.38 -23.37 -11.45
CA ASN A 43 4.32 -24.31 -12.58
C ASN A 43 5.40 -24.04 -13.63
N ASN A 44 6.00 -22.85 -13.64
CA ASN A 44 7.00 -22.41 -14.61
C ASN A 44 6.54 -22.52 -16.08
N ASP A 45 5.23 -22.30 -16.33
CA ASP A 45 4.66 -22.22 -17.67
C ASP A 45 4.41 -20.76 -18.07
N ASP A 46 4.36 -20.46 -19.36
CA ASP A 46 4.21 -19.10 -19.88
C ASP A 46 2.82 -18.53 -19.62
N ASP A 47 1.77 -19.36 -19.72
CA ASP A 47 0.39 -18.94 -19.48
C ASP A 47 0.19 -18.50 -18.02
N GLY A 48 0.75 -19.25 -17.08
CA GLY A 48 0.73 -18.91 -15.68
C GLY A 48 1.54 -17.65 -15.35
N ALA A 49 2.68 -17.44 -16.02
CA ALA A 49 3.46 -16.22 -15.85
C ALA A 49 2.67 -14.99 -16.30
N PHE A 50 1.97 -15.07 -17.44
CA PHE A 50 1.13 -13.99 -17.94
C PHE A 50 -0.01 -13.65 -16.97
N LEU A 51 -0.66 -14.67 -16.40
CA LEU A 51 -1.76 -14.49 -15.46
C LEU A 51 -1.30 -13.80 -14.17
N VAL A 52 -0.23 -14.26 -13.54
CA VAL A 52 0.25 -13.67 -12.30
C VAL A 52 0.74 -12.24 -12.50
N ASP A 53 1.36 -11.94 -13.63
CA ASP A 53 1.78 -10.58 -13.96
C ASP A 53 0.57 -9.66 -14.17
N GLY A 54 -0.51 -10.15 -14.81
CA GLY A 54 -1.77 -9.43 -14.95
C GLY A 54 -2.40 -9.07 -13.61
N ILE A 55 -2.49 -10.02 -12.68
CA ILE A 55 -3.01 -9.77 -11.31
C ILE A 55 -2.20 -8.69 -10.60
N VAL A 56 -0.87 -8.74 -10.69
CA VAL A 56 0.02 -7.74 -10.08
C VAL A 56 -0.19 -6.36 -10.69
N GLU A 57 -0.35 -6.26 -12.01
CA GLU A 57 -0.65 -4.99 -12.71
C GLU A 57 -1.97 -4.39 -12.27
N ASP A 58 -3.01 -5.21 -12.15
CA ASP A 58 -4.33 -4.76 -11.70
C ASP A 58 -4.30 -4.30 -10.24
N LEU A 59 -3.63 -5.05 -9.36
CA LEU A 59 -3.43 -4.62 -7.97
C LEU A 59 -2.73 -3.26 -7.89
N ILE A 60 -1.66 -3.05 -8.64
CA ILE A 60 -0.94 -1.76 -8.67
C ILE A 60 -1.86 -0.65 -9.18
N THR A 61 -2.64 -0.93 -10.21
CA THR A 61 -3.58 0.05 -10.80
C THR A 61 -4.65 0.44 -9.80
N GLU A 62 -5.32 -0.51 -9.19
CA GLU A 62 -6.39 -0.27 -8.22
C GLU A 62 -5.87 0.44 -6.96
N PHE A 63 -4.71 0.00 -6.41
CA PHE A 63 -4.10 0.70 -5.28
C PHE A 63 -3.73 2.15 -5.60
N SER A 64 -3.35 2.45 -6.85
CA SER A 64 -3.02 3.82 -7.27
C SER A 64 -4.20 4.79 -7.21
N MET A 65 -5.44 4.27 -7.23
CA MET A 65 -6.67 5.07 -7.15
C MET A 65 -7.04 5.42 -5.70
N ILE A 66 -6.39 4.83 -4.70
CA ILE A 66 -6.68 5.03 -3.28
C ILE A 66 -5.80 6.16 -2.74
N LYS A 67 -6.43 7.23 -2.24
CA LYS A 67 -5.73 8.47 -1.82
C LYS A 67 -4.81 8.26 -0.62
N GLU A 68 -5.15 7.34 0.26
CA GLU A 68 -4.44 7.03 1.50
C GLU A 68 -3.22 6.14 1.28
N ILE A 69 -3.03 5.66 0.06
CA ILE A 69 -1.96 4.75 -0.33
C ILE A 69 -0.97 5.44 -1.27
N GLU A 70 0.31 5.21 -1.06
CA GLU A 70 1.39 5.46 -2.01
C GLU A 70 1.88 4.12 -2.53
N ILE A 71 1.59 3.82 -3.80
CA ILE A 71 2.00 2.58 -4.43
C ILE A 71 3.31 2.75 -5.19
N LEU A 72 4.24 1.81 -5.07
CA LEU A 72 5.44 1.79 -5.89
C LEU A 72 5.08 1.51 -7.36
N SER A 73 5.84 2.13 -8.27
CA SER A 73 5.62 1.94 -9.70
C SER A 73 5.78 0.47 -10.10
N ARG A 74 5.04 0.06 -11.15
CA ARG A 74 5.16 -1.27 -11.73
C ARG A 74 6.61 -1.67 -11.99
N GLN A 75 7.40 -0.80 -12.60
CA GLN A 75 8.80 -1.08 -12.91
C GLN A 75 9.61 -1.39 -11.64
N THR A 76 9.42 -0.62 -10.57
CA THR A 76 10.10 -0.84 -9.29
C THR A 76 9.70 -2.17 -8.67
N CYS A 77 8.40 -2.50 -8.71
CA CYS A 77 7.87 -3.77 -8.20
C CYS A 77 8.45 -4.97 -8.98
N PHE A 78 8.49 -4.90 -10.31
CA PHE A 78 9.02 -5.97 -11.16
C PHE A 78 10.56 -6.09 -11.11
N ASP A 79 11.28 -5.04 -10.76
CA ASP A 79 12.73 -5.09 -10.49
C ASP A 79 13.07 -6.05 -9.34
N TYR A 80 12.15 -6.32 -8.42
CA TYR A 80 12.33 -7.31 -7.35
C TYR A 80 12.68 -8.69 -7.89
N ARG A 81 11.94 -9.18 -8.89
CA ARG A 81 12.18 -10.48 -9.55
C ARG A 81 13.57 -10.55 -10.19
N ASN A 82 14.02 -9.45 -10.79
CA ASN A 82 15.25 -9.43 -11.57
C ASN A 82 16.53 -9.30 -10.70
N LYS A 83 16.40 -8.75 -9.50
CA LYS A 83 17.55 -8.40 -8.65
C LYS A 83 17.71 -9.25 -7.41
N ASN A 84 16.83 -10.24 -7.20
CA ASN A 84 16.84 -11.16 -6.04
C ASN A 84 17.03 -10.45 -4.68
N TYR A 85 16.35 -9.33 -4.48
CA TYR A 85 16.36 -8.65 -3.19
C TYR A 85 15.75 -9.53 -2.10
N SER A 86 16.34 -9.52 -0.90
CA SER A 86 15.61 -9.94 0.29
C SER A 86 14.49 -8.92 0.62
N LEU A 87 13.48 -9.32 1.39
CA LEU A 87 12.43 -8.38 1.83
C LEU A 87 13.00 -7.22 2.63
N GLU A 88 14.01 -7.46 3.45
CA GLU A 88 14.71 -6.43 4.24
C GLU A 88 15.43 -5.42 3.33
N GLU A 89 16.21 -5.90 2.35
CA GLU A 89 16.88 -5.03 1.38
C GLU A 89 15.89 -4.21 0.55
N TYR A 90 14.73 -4.79 0.25
CA TYR A 90 13.68 -4.10 -0.50
C TYR A 90 13.01 -3.02 0.36
N LYS A 91 12.70 -3.32 1.63
CA LYS A 91 12.21 -2.36 2.61
C LYS A 91 13.17 -1.17 2.74
N ASP A 92 14.44 -1.44 3.02
CA ASP A 92 15.44 -0.41 3.27
C ASP A 92 15.65 0.50 2.06
N LYS A 93 15.58 -0.09 0.85
CA LYS A 93 15.81 0.65 -0.38
C LYS A 93 14.63 1.53 -0.78
N PHE A 94 13.41 1.06 -0.59
CA PHE A 94 12.20 1.71 -1.09
C PHE A 94 11.32 2.30 0.01
N ASP A 95 11.67 2.08 1.28
CA ASP A 95 10.96 2.58 2.45
C ASP A 95 9.45 2.26 2.39
N VAL A 96 9.13 0.97 2.25
CA VAL A 96 7.75 0.48 2.17
C VAL A 96 7.22 0.04 3.51
N ASP A 97 5.97 0.39 3.83
CA ASP A 97 5.27 -0.06 5.03
C ASP A 97 4.71 -1.48 4.86
N TYR A 98 4.21 -1.81 3.66
CA TYR A 98 3.57 -3.09 3.36
C TYR A 98 4.04 -3.68 2.04
N ILE A 99 4.09 -5.01 1.99
CA ILE A 99 4.34 -5.76 0.76
C ILE A 99 3.18 -6.73 0.52
N VAL A 100 2.62 -6.67 -0.68
CA VAL A 100 1.72 -7.69 -1.20
C VAL A 100 2.55 -8.68 -2.03
N SER A 101 2.49 -9.95 -1.68
CA SER A 101 3.15 -11.04 -2.38
C SER A 101 2.17 -12.17 -2.65
N GLY A 102 2.54 -13.09 -3.51
CA GLY A 102 1.69 -14.23 -3.80
C GLY A 102 2.37 -15.31 -4.62
N SER A 103 1.66 -16.41 -4.78
CA SER A 103 2.07 -17.50 -5.64
C SER A 103 0.88 -18.14 -6.34
N MET A 104 1.12 -18.69 -7.52
CA MET A 104 0.14 -19.43 -8.28
C MET A 104 0.66 -20.85 -8.57
N ARG A 105 -0.23 -21.81 -8.46
CA ARG A 105 -0.01 -23.17 -8.97
C ARG A 105 -1.24 -23.68 -9.70
N SER A 106 -1.00 -24.41 -10.77
CA SER A 106 -2.03 -25.11 -11.55
C SER A 106 -1.92 -26.60 -11.34
N LEU A 107 -3.04 -27.28 -11.18
CA LEU A 107 -3.13 -28.72 -11.17
C LEU A 107 -4.36 -29.16 -11.96
N ASN A 108 -4.15 -29.82 -13.09
CA ASN A 108 -5.19 -30.14 -14.06
C ASN A 108 -5.89 -28.85 -14.54
N GLU A 109 -7.23 -28.82 -14.49
CA GLU A 109 -8.05 -27.64 -14.87
C GLU A 109 -8.26 -26.63 -13.72
N ARG A 110 -7.59 -26.82 -12.57
CA ARG A 110 -7.75 -25.94 -11.40
C ARG A 110 -6.52 -25.09 -11.15
N LEU A 111 -6.76 -23.83 -10.84
CA LEU A 111 -5.75 -22.88 -10.39
C LEU A 111 -5.94 -22.62 -8.90
N ARG A 112 -4.81 -22.48 -8.20
CA ARG A 112 -4.79 -22.00 -6.83
C ARG A 112 -3.84 -20.81 -6.75
N ILE A 113 -4.37 -19.67 -6.31
CA ILE A 113 -3.62 -18.43 -6.12
C ILE A 113 -3.62 -18.14 -4.63
N SER A 114 -2.43 -17.97 -4.05
CA SER A 114 -2.23 -17.53 -2.67
C SER A 114 -1.77 -16.08 -2.69
N VAL A 115 -2.37 -15.24 -1.85
CA VAL A 115 -1.99 -13.83 -1.70
C VAL A 115 -1.73 -13.57 -0.23
N GLU A 116 -0.66 -12.86 0.06
CA GLU A 116 -0.22 -12.51 1.40
C GLU A 116 0.08 -11.02 1.50
N LEU A 117 -0.25 -10.43 2.64
CA LEU A 117 0.09 -9.06 3.00
C LEU A 117 1.04 -9.10 4.20
N SER A 118 2.22 -8.58 4.01
CA SER A 118 3.24 -8.47 5.06
C SER A 118 3.39 -7.02 5.49
N GLU A 119 3.40 -6.79 6.78
CA GLU A 119 3.81 -5.54 7.39
C GLU A 119 5.33 -5.55 7.57
N MET A 120 6.01 -4.45 7.24
CA MET A 120 7.46 -4.46 7.10
C MET A 120 8.22 -3.99 8.35
N ASP A 121 7.56 -3.46 9.36
CA ASP A 121 8.23 -3.04 10.60
C ASP A 121 8.65 -4.24 11.44
N GLU A 122 7.76 -5.22 11.57
CA GLU A 122 8.04 -6.47 12.29
C GLU A 122 8.31 -7.66 11.35
N GLY A 123 8.06 -7.50 10.04
CA GLY A 123 8.22 -8.55 9.04
C GLY A 123 7.15 -9.65 9.12
N ASN A 124 6.00 -9.35 9.70
CA ASN A 124 4.93 -10.33 9.93
C ASN A 124 3.92 -10.35 8.78
N ILE A 125 3.42 -11.55 8.45
CA ILE A 125 2.23 -11.67 7.58
C ILE A 125 1.01 -11.31 8.43
N ILE A 126 0.34 -10.22 8.06
CA ILE A 126 -0.86 -9.72 8.76
C ILE A 126 -2.17 -10.21 8.13
N TRP A 127 -2.11 -10.66 6.88
CA TRP A 127 -3.24 -11.25 6.18
C TRP A 127 -2.79 -12.20 5.09
N GLY A 128 -3.57 -13.24 4.85
CA GLY A 128 -3.37 -14.16 3.73
C GLY A 128 -4.68 -14.81 3.31
N ASN A 129 -4.83 -15.05 2.01
CA ASN A 129 -5.98 -15.76 1.46
C ASN A 129 -5.58 -16.68 0.31
N LYS A 130 -6.42 -17.68 0.03
CA LYS A 130 -6.26 -18.64 -1.07
C LYS A 130 -7.52 -18.65 -1.91
N PHE A 131 -7.34 -18.49 -3.21
CA PHE A 131 -8.39 -18.54 -4.22
C PHE A 131 -8.23 -19.83 -5.01
N GLU A 132 -9.31 -20.59 -5.17
CA GLU A 132 -9.36 -21.80 -6.00
C GLU A 132 -10.40 -21.57 -7.10
N LEU A 133 -10.02 -21.82 -8.34
CA LEU A 133 -10.81 -21.51 -9.52
C LEU A 133 -10.56 -22.52 -10.64
N ASP A 134 -11.50 -22.63 -11.55
CA ASP A 134 -11.32 -23.33 -12.80
C ASP A 134 -10.62 -22.42 -13.82
N LYS A 135 -9.81 -22.99 -14.73
CA LYS A 135 -9.03 -22.22 -15.69
C LYS A 135 -9.89 -21.35 -16.62
N ASP A 136 -11.13 -21.74 -16.86
CA ASP A 136 -12.05 -21.03 -17.73
C ASP A 136 -12.59 -19.73 -17.10
N ASP A 137 -12.51 -19.60 -15.76
CA ASP A 137 -13.06 -18.47 -15.00
C ASP A 137 -12.01 -17.41 -14.63
N ILE A 138 -10.84 -17.43 -15.26
CA ILE A 138 -9.66 -16.65 -14.89
C ILE A 138 -9.96 -15.14 -14.75
N PHE A 139 -10.66 -14.55 -15.72
CA PHE A 139 -10.91 -13.09 -15.74
C PHE A 139 -11.88 -12.66 -14.65
N ASP A 140 -12.95 -13.40 -14.40
CA ASP A 140 -13.92 -13.08 -13.36
C ASP A 140 -13.30 -13.16 -11.96
N VAL A 141 -12.35 -14.09 -11.79
CA VAL A 141 -11.65 -14.29 -10.53
C VAL A 141 -10.53 -13.29 -10.29
N GLN A 142 -9.90 -12.79 -11.35
CA GLN A 142 -8.89 -11.75 -11.26
C GLN A 142 -9.45 -10.52 -10.55
N ASP A 143 -10.61 -10.03 -10.96
CA ASP A 143 -11.31 -8.93 -10.31
C ASP A 143 -11.66 -9.23 -8.84
N GLU A 144 -12.08 -10.46 -8.56
CA GLU A 144 -12.39 -10.89 -7.19
C GLU A 144 -11.16 -10.92 -6.29
N ILE A 145 -10.02 -11.42 -6.78
CA ILE A 145 -8.74 -11.44 -6.06
C ILE A 145 -8.32 -10.01 -5.73
N VAL A 146 -8.30 -9.14 -6.74
CA VAL A 146 -7.91 -7.73 -6.59
C VAL A 146 -8.81 -7.06 -5.55
N ARG A 147 -10.12 -7.14 -5.70
CA ARG A 147 -11.09 -6.53 -4.78
C ARG A 147 -10.95 -7.04 -3.35
N LYS A 148 -10.84 -8.35 -3.13
CA LYS A 148 -10.70 -8.92 -1.78
C LYS A 148 -9.37 -8.53 -1.14
N THR A 149 -8.29 -8.49 -1.89
CA THR A 149 -6.97 -8.07 -1.41
C THR A 149 -7.00 -6.62 -0.95
N ILE A 150 -7.60 -5.73 -1.75
CA ILE A 150 -7.72 -4.30 -1.42
C ILE A 150 -8.55 -4.08 -0.16
N ILE A 151 -9.73 -4.69 -0.07
CA ILE A 151 -10.61 -4.56 1.11
C ILE A 151 -9.89 -5.02 2.38
N SER A 152 -9.19 -6.13 2.30
CA SER A 152 -8.47 -6.68 3.45
C SER A 152 -7.29 -5.82 3.85
N LEU A 153 -6.54 -5.30 2.88
CA LEU A 153 -5.42 -4.39 3.14
C LEU A 153 -5.90 -3.10 3.81
N LEU A 154 -6.93 -2.45 3.28
CA LEU A 154 -7.48 -1.24 3.85
C LEU A 154 -7.98 -1.46 5.29
N GLY A 155 -8.69 -2.57 5.53
CA GLY A 155 -9.15 -2.93 6.87
C GLY A 155 -8.01 -3.13 7.87
N ASN A 156 -6.92 -3.78 7.45
CA ASN A 156 -5.75 -3.97 8.31
C ASN A 156 -5.00 -2.66 8.58
N ILE A 157 -4.83 -1.80 7.58
CA ILE A 157 -4.23 -0.47 7.76
C ILE A 157 -5.03 0.37 8.75
N GLU A 158 -6.37 0.37 8.63
CA GLU A 158 -7.24 1.12 9.54
C GLU A 158 -7.13 0.61 10.97
N LEU A 159 -7.15 -0.71 11.18
CA LEU A 159 -6.99 -1.33 12.49
C LEU A 159 -5.64 -1.00 13.14
N GLN A 160 -4.56 -1.13 12.41
CA GLN A 160 -3.22 -0.79 12.93
C GLN A 160 -3.08 0.69 13.27
N SER A 161 -3.63 1.57 12.43
CA SER A 161 -3.63 3.00 12.69
C SER A 161 -4.43 3.34 13.95
N LEU A 162 -5.56 2.67 14.18
CA LEU A 162 -6.37 2.82 15.38
C LEU A 162 -5.66 2.30 16.63
N GLU A 163 -5.04 1.12 16.57
CA GLU A 163 -4.26 0.58 17.69
C GLU A 163 -3.09 1.48 18.07
N ARG A 164 -2.39 2.02 17.07
CA ARG A 164 -1.33 3.00 17.29
C ARG A 164 -1.87 4.27 17.96
N ALA A 165 -2.97 4.83 17.45
CA ALA A 165 -3.62 6.00 18.02
C ALA A 165 -4.03 5.79 19.49
N ASN A 166 -4.41 4.56 19.88
CA ASN A 166 -4.76 4.25 21.25
C ASN A 166 -3.55 4.12 22.21
N ARG A 167 -2.34 3.89 21.67
CA ARG A 167 -1.10 3.73 22.46
C ARG A 167 -0.33 5.04 22.68
N ILE A 168 -0.51 6.04 21.83
CA ILE A 168 0.24 7.30 21.90
C ILE A 168 -0.58 8.43 22.53
N PRO A 169 0.08 9.38 23.25
CA PRO A 169 -0.57 10.59 23.76
C PRO A 169 -1.16 11.43 22.61
N THR A 170 -2.28 12.08 22.86
CA THR A 170 -3.02 12.87 21.85
C THR A 170 -2.15 13.94 21.18
N ASP A 171 -1.19 14.52 21.90
CA ASP A 171 -0.30 15.57 21.42
C ASP A 171 0.69 15.09 20.32
N SER A 172 0.88 13.75 20.21
CA SER A 172 1.78 13.13 19.24
C SER A 172 1.05 12.41 18.10
N MET A 173 -0.29 12.52 18.05
CA MET A 173 -1.11 11.85 17.05
C MET A 173 -1.17 12.64 15.74
N THR A 174 -1.15 11.89 14.64
CA THR A 174 -1.45 12.48 13.32
C THR A 174 -2.92 12.86 13.22
N SER A 175 -3.27 13.76 12.29
CA SER A 175 -4.66 14.17 12.06
C SER A 175 -5.60 13.00 11.77
N TYR A 176 -5.11 11.97 11.14
CA TYR A 176 -5.88 10.76 10.82
C TYR A 176 -6.11 9.86 12.04
N GLU A 177 -5.08 9.61 12.79
CA GLU A 177 -5.21 8.86 14.04
C GLU A 177 -6.21 9.54 14.99
N CYS A 178 -6.21 10.89 15.03
CA CYS A 178 -7.23 11.66 15.75
C CYS A 178 -8.64 11.44 15.18
N LEU A 179 -8.79 11.39 13.84
CA LEU A 179 -10.06 11.15 13.18
C LEU A 179 -10.58 9.73 13.47
N LEU A 180 -9.72 8.71 13.39
CA LEU A 180 -10.08 7.33 13.70
C LEU A 180 -10.52 7.18 15.15
N LYS A 181 -9.76 7.73 16.09
CA LYS A 181 -10.13 7.71 17.51
C LYS A 181 -11.45 8.41 17.80
N GLY A 182 -11.78 9.47 17.05
CA GLY A 182 -13.07 10.17 17.15
C GLY A 182 -14.26 9.38 16.61
N LYS A 183 -14.05 8.39 15.73
CA LYS A 183 -15.11 7.49 15.23
C LYS A 183 -15.45 6.36 16.20
N ASP A 184 -14.57 6.03 17.14
CA ASP A 184 -14.78 4.98 18.15
C ASP A 184 -15.64 5.44 19.35
N TYR A 185 -16.03 6.71 19.42
CA TYR A 185 -16.93 7.31 20.40
C TYR A 185 -18.31 7.58 19.78
#